data_a98a00370255a0bcd41a5e812bf9f3d9
#
_entry.id   a98a00370255a0bcd41a5e812bf9f3d9
#
_cell.length_a   1.000
_cell.length_b   1.000
_cell.length_c   1.000
_cell.angle_alpha   90.00
_cell.angle_beta   90.00
_cell.angle_gamma   90.00
#
_symmetry.space_group_name_H-M   'P 1'
#
loop_
_entity.id
_entity.type
_entity.pdbx_description
1 polymer ?
#
loop_
_entity_poly.entity_id
_entity_poly.type
_entity_poly.pdbx_seq_one_letter_code
_entity_poly.pdbx_strand_id
1 'polypeptide(L)'
;PRFVRELAMPALDSGVEQARRPDRPRIITASPLITGPDVDAVDRSRQTQRAVLAFLYSTPAYQRTLELFGWPELGPRLRTMTRNGDWASLGALMTDEVLDTVLPTGTWDQLPDILEGWYGGLVDGLLIQPPEDPSLDARFSETLRAIGSIRPRLD
;
A
#
# COMPACT_ATOMS: atom_id res chain seq x y z
N PRO A 1 -0.08 -7.07 1.00
CA PRO A 1 -0.13 -8.42 0.37
C PRO A 1 -1.28 -9.28 0.91
N ARG A 2 -1.54 -9.24 2.23
CA ARG A 2 -2.56 -10.08 2.86
C ARG A 2 -3.96 -9.88 2.27
N PHE A 3 -4.38 -8.63 2.07
CA PHE A 3 -5.65 -8.32 1.40
C PHE A 3 -5.73 -8.93 -0.01
N VAL A 4 -4.64 -8.85 -0.78
CA VAL A 4 -4.58 -9.42 -2.13
C VAL A 4 -4.75 -10.94 -2.06
N ARG A 5 -4.01 -11.62 -1.19
CA ARG A 5 -4.05 -13.10 -1.07
C ARG A 5 -5.39 -13.62 -0.55
N GLU A 6 -5.92 -12.99 0.50
CA GLU A 6 -7.06 -13.56 1.24
C GLU A 6 -8.42 -13.07 0.74
N LEU A 7 -8.48 -11.92 0.08
CA LEU A 7 -9.74 -11.35 -0.38
C LEU A 7 -9.80 -11.12 -1.89
N ALA A 8 -8.79 -10.47 -2.49
CA ALA A 8 -8.85 -10.10 -3.89
C ALA A 8 -8.68 -11.31 -4.82
N MET A 9 -7.66 -12.15 -4.57
CA MET A 9 -7.39 -13.33 -5.41
C MET A 9 -8.55 -14.31 -5.48
N PRO A 10 -9.15 -14.77 -4.36
CA PRO A 10 -10.28 -15.67 -4.41
C PRO A 10 -11.48 -15.09 -5.15
N ALA A 11 -11.75 -13.79 -5.00
CA ALA A 11 -12.83 -13.13 -5.72
C ALA A 11 -12.57 -13.04 -7.22
N LEU A 12 -11.32 -12.77 -7.64
CA LEU A 12 -10.92 -12.75 -9.05
C LEU A 12 -11.01 -14.15 -9.67
N ASP A 13 -10.50 -15.18 -9.00
CA ASP A 13 -10.55 -16.56 -9.48
C ASP A 13 -12.00 -17.02 -9.66
N SER A 14 -12.87 -16.74 -8.68
CA SER A 14 -14.31 -17.04 -8.82
C SER A 14 -14.95 -16.29 -10.00
N GLY A 15 -14.60 -15.02 -10.20
CA GLY A 15 -15.09 -14.25 -11.34
C GLY A 15 -14.63 -14.80 -12.69
N VAL A 16 -13.38 -15.25 -12.81
CA VAL A 16 -12.83 -15.89 -14.01
C VAL A 16 -13.58 -17.20 -14.33
N GLU A 17 -13.79 -18.03 -13.30
CA GLU A 17 -14.54 -19.31 -13.45
C GLU A 17 -15.99 -19.06 -13.89
N GLN A 18 -16.71 -18.15 -13.23
CA GLN A 18 -18.09 -17.83 -13.56
C GLN A 18 -18.23 -17.26 -14.98
N ALA A 19 -17.28 -16.43 -15.40
CA ALA A 19 -17.26 -15.84 -16.73
C ALA A 19 -16.72 -16.80 -17.80
N ARG A 20 -16.21 -17.98 -17.43
CA ARG A 20 -15.56 -18.96 -18.31
C ARG A 20 -14.47 -18.33 -19.19
N ARG A 21 -13.70 -17.39 -18.61
CA ARG A 21 -12.64 -16.70 -19.34
C ARG A 21 -11.42 -17.61 -19.47
N PRO A 22 -10.79 -17.69 -20.66
CA PRO A 22 -9.56 -18.44 -20.85
C PRO A 22 -8.36 -17.76 -20.18
N ASP A 23 -8.40 -16.41 -20.08
CA ASP A 23 -7.30 -15.61 -19.58
C ASP A 23 -7.58 -15.09 -18.16
N ARG A 24 -6.57 -15.12 -17.32
CA ARG A 24 -6.59 -14.48 -16.01
C ARG A 24 -6.26 -12.99 -16.14
N PRO A 25 -7.01 -12.11 -15.46
CA PRO A 25 -6.69 -10.68 -15.47
C PRO A 25 -5.36 -10.40 -14.76
N ARG A 26 -4.61 -9.43 -15.26
CA ARG A 26 -3.43 -8.91 -14.56
C ARG A 26 -3.85 -8.14 -13.33
N ILE A 27 -3.05 -8.25 -12.26
CA ILE A 27 -3.20 -7.51 -11.02
C ILE A 27 -2.12 -6.46 -10.96
N ILE A 28 -2.53 -5.19 -11.08
CA ILE A 28 -1.64 -4.04 -10.87
C ILE A 28 -2.07 -3.40 -9.55
N THR A 29 -1.16 -3.26 -8.61
CA THR A 29 -1.44 -2.59 -7.33
C THR A 29 -0.80 -1.21 -7.28
N ALA A 30 -1.56 -0.22 -6.80
CA ALA A 30 -1.08 1.09 -6.42
C ALA A 30 -1.05 1.12 -4.89
N SER A 31 0.05 0.71 -4.30
CA SER A 31 0.21 0.78 -2.83
C SER A 31 0.93 2.07 -2.47
N PRO A 32 0.40 2.86 -1.56
CA PRO A 32 1.21 3.91 -0.94
C PRO A 32 2.46 3.30 -0.31
N LEU A 33 3.57 4.03 -0.36
CA LEU A 33 4.85 3.61 0.20
C LEU A 33 5.28 4.63 1.25
N ILE A 34 5.96 4.17 2.29
CA ILE A 34 6.72 5.03 3.19
C ILE A 34 8.16 4.94 2.73
N THR A 35 8.59 5.88 1.88
CA THR A 35 9.89 5.77 1.23
C THR A 35 10.52 7.14 0.94
N GLY A 36 11.82 7.13 0.69
CA GLY A 36 12.59 8.31 0.33
C GLY A 36 14.06 7.98 0.05
N PRO A 37 14.86 8.97 -0.40
CA PRO A 37 16.28 8.77 -0.69
C PRO A 37 17.12 8.45 0.56
N ASP A 38 16.66 8.82 1.74
CA ASP A 38 17.33 8.66 3.03
C ASP A 38 16.31 8.47 4.17
N VAL A 39 16.82 8.23 5.38
CA VAL A 39 15.99 7.97 6.58
C VAL A 39 15.12 9.18 6.92
N ASP A 40 15.64 10.39 6.82
CA ASP A 40 14.87 11.60 7.15
C ASP A 40 13.69 11.78 6.17
N ALA A 41 13.88 11.44 4.90
CA ALA A 41 12.81 11.45 3.92
C ALA A 41 11.77 10.35 4.18
N VAL A 42 12.20 9.17 4.61
CA VAL A 42 11.30 8.09 5.05
C VAL A 42 10.45 8.54 6.24
N ASP A 43 11.03 9.21 7.22
CA ASP A 43 10.29 9.72 8.39
C ASP A 43 9.26 10.79 7.99
N ARG A 44 9.63 11.72 7.09
CA ARG A 44 8.67 12.70 6.56
C ARG A 44 7.53 12.00 5.79
N SER A 45 7.87 11.03 4.95
CA SER A 45 6.90 10.22 4.21
C SER A 45 5.94 9.50 5.16
N ARG A 46 6.47 8.93 6.27
CA ARG A 46 5.66 8.27 7.31
C ARG A 46 4.60 9.21 7.88
N GLN A 47 4.96 10.45 8.22
CA GLN A 47 3.99 11.41 8.75
C GLN A 47 2.91 11.77 7.72
N THR A 48 3.29 11.94 6.47
CA THR A 48 2.34 12.18 5.37
C THR A 48 1.38 10.99 5.19
N GLN A 49 1.91 9.78 5.11
CA GLN A 49 1.10 8.58 4.93
C GLN A 49 0.18 8.31 6.13
N ARG A 50 0.61 8.66 7.33
CA ARG A 50 -0.21 8.59 8.55
C ARG A 50 -1.51 9.38 8.41
N ALA A 51 -1.40 10.63 7.96
CA ALA A 51 -2.56 11.50 7.75
C ALA A 51 -3.47 10.99 6.61
N VAL A 52 -2.86 10.60 5.49
CA VAL A 52 -3.58 10.07 4.31
C VAL A 52 -4.36 8.80 4.66
N LEU A 53 -3.72 7.83 5.31
CA LEU A 53 -4.39 6.58 5.68
C LEU A 53 -5.45 6.77 6.74
N ALA A 54 -5.23 7.66 7.72
CA ALA A 54 -6.25 7.98 8.72
C ALA A 54 -7.54 8.48 8.05
N PHE A 55 -7.40 9.35 7.04
CA PHE A 55 -8.54 9.82 6.26
C PHE A 55 -9.18 8.69 5.42
N LEU A 56 -8.39 7.92 4.68
CA LEU A 56 -8.89 6.82 3.85
C LEU A 56 -9.64 5.78 4.71
N TYR A 57 -9.05 5.35 5.81
CA TYR A 57 -9.63 4.33 6.69
C TYR A 57 -10.84 4.81 7.50
N SER A 58 -11.11 6.12 7.50
CA SER A 58 -12.38 6.66 8.02
C SER A 58 -13.58 6.32 7.12
N THR A 59 -13.35 5.91 5.86
CA THR A 59 -14.42 5.58 4.93
C THR A 59 -14.90 4.12 5.11
N PRO A 60 -16.22 3.84 4.97
CA PRO A 60 -16.76 2.49 5.12
C PRO A 60 -16.14 1.44 4.18
N ALA A 61 -15.65 1.86 3.01
CA ALA A 61 -15.09 0.97 2.01
C ALA A 61 -13.87 0.18 2.52
N TYR A 62 -13.12 0.73 3.48
CA TYR A 62 -11.94 0.08 4.06
C TYR A 62 -12.23 -0.77 5.30
N GLN A 63 -13.46 -0.80 5.79
CA GLN A 63 -13.84 -1.54 7.00
C GLN A 63 -13.42 -3.02 6.92
N ARG A 64 -13.67 -3.67 5.78
CA ARG A 64 -13.29 -5.07 5.57
C ARG A 64 -11.78 -5.31 5.61
N THR A 65 -10.99 -4.34 5.17
CA THR A 65 -9.53 -4.38 5.29
C THR A 65 -9.12 -4.31 6.75
N LEU A 66 -9.70 -3.39 7.52
CA LEU A 66 -9.40 -3.23 8.94
C LEU A 66 -9.78 -4.48 9.75
N GLU A 67 -10.91 -5.09 9.47
CA GLU A 67 -11.34 -6.36 10.07
C GLU A 67 -10.36 -7.49 9.77
N LEU A 68 -9.86 -7.59 8.53
CA LEU A 68 -8.87 -8.57 8.13
C LEU A 68 -7.59 -8.48 8.97
N PHE A 69 -7.17 -7.26 9.33
CA PHE A 69 -5.98 -7.04 10.17
C PHE A 69 -6.26 -7.07 11.68
N GLY A 70 -7.51 -7.28 12.10
CA GLY A 70 -7.88 -7.36 13.52
C GLY A 70 -8.15 -5.99 14.16
N TRP A 71 -8.43 -4.96 13.36
CA TRP A 71 -8.73 -3.60 13.83
C TRP A 71 -10.17 -3.15 13.51
N PRO A 72 -11.22 -3.92 13.89
CA PRO A 72 -12.60 -3.61 13.52
C PRO A 72 -13.08 -2.25 14.03
N GLU A 73 -12.55 -1.80 15.19
CA GLU A 73 -12.95 -0.54 15.81
C GLU A 73 -12.24 0.70 15.27
N LEU A 74 -11.13 0.53 14.51
CA LEU A 74 -10.34 1.65 14.02
C LEU A 74 -11.14 2.52 13.04
N GLY A 75 -11.81 1.91 12.07
CA GLY A 75 -12.63 2.63 11.09
C GLY A 75 -13.76 3.45 11.71
N PRO A 76 -14.61 2.87 12.58
CA PRO A 76 -15.63 3.61 13.33
C PRO A 76 -15.07 4.79 14.13
N ARG A 77 -13.95 4.62 14.82
CA ARG A 77 -13.29 5.70 15.58
C ARG A 77 -12.82 6.82 14.67
N LEU A 78 -12.09 6.52 13.60
CA LEU A 78 -11.63 7.50 12.62
C LEU A 78 -12.82 8.26 12.00
N ARG A 79 -13.90 7.56 11.69
CA ARG A 79 -15.13 8.16 11.13
C ARG A 79 -15.81 9.13 12.11
N THR A 80 -15.83 8.79 13.40
CA THR A 80 -16.36 9.69 14.42
C THR A 80 -15.53 10.96 14.51
N MET A 81 -14.20 10.85 14.52
CA MET A 81 -13.30 12.01 14.55
C MET A 81 -13.46 12.90 13.31
N THR A 82 -13.55 12.31 12.10
CA THR A 82 -13.77 13.10 10.88
C THR A 82 -15.10 13.86 10.90
N ARG A 83 -16.18 13.26 11.43
CA ARG A 83 -17.48 13.93 11.57
C ARG A 83 -17.46 15.07 12.59
N ASN A 84 -16.64 14.94 13.62
CA ASN A 84 -16.46 15.97 14.64
C ASN A 84 -15.51 17.09 14.21
N GLY A 85 -14.83 16.93 13.08
CA GLY A 85 -13.83 17.88 12.61
C GLY A 85 -12.46 17.79 13.32
N ASP A 86 -12.18 16.66 13.99
CA ASP A 86 -10.95 16.43 14.77
C ASP A 86 -9.76 16.03 13.89
N TRP A 87 -9.55 16.78 12.80
CA TRP A 87 -8.55 16.47 11.78
C TRP A 87 -7.12 16.43 12.32
N ALA A 88 -6.78 17.33 13.22
CA ALA A 88 -5.43 17.42 13.79
C ALA A 88 -5.02 16.17 14.58
N SER A 89 -5.98 15.50 15.20
CA SER A 89 -5.74 14.31 16.04
C SER A 89 -5.97 12.99 15.30
N LEU A 90 -6.49 13.05 14.07
CA LEU A 90 -6.89 11.86 13.31
C LEU A 90 -5.72 10.90 13.11
N GLY A 91 -4.55 11.43 12.76
CA GLY A 91 -3.33 10.65 12.55
C GLY A 91 -2.84 9.89 13.78
N ALA A 92 -3.18 10.34 14.99
CA ALA A 92 -2.73 9.68 16.23
C ALA A 92 -3.26 8.24 16.39
N LEU A 93 -4.39 7.91 15.75
CA LEU A 93 -4.91 6.54 15.73
C LEU A 93 -4.15 5.60 14.77
N MET A 94 -3.37 6.15 13.84
CA MET A 94 -2.54 5.38 12.92
C MET A 94 -1.18 5.15 13.54
N THR A 95 -1.08 4.16 14.43
CA THR A 95 0.18 3.80 15.09
C THR A 95 1.23 3.33 14.08
N ASP A 96 2.51 3.29 14.48
CA ASP A 96 3.57 2.72 13.62
C ASP A 96 3.30 1.25 13.29
N GLU A 97 2.78 0.48 14.24
CA GLU A 97 2.35 -0.90 14.00
C GLU A 97 1.33 -1.01 12.86
N VAL A 98 0.32 -0.13 12.84
CA VAL A 98 -0.68 -0.08 11.77
C VAL A 98 -0.03 0.26 10.44
N LEU A 99 0.82 1.29 10.40
CA LEU A 99 1.51 1.70 9.18
C LEU A 99 2.41 0.59 8.63
N ASP A 100 3.28 0.02 9.46
CA ASP A 100 4.25 -1.00 9.05
C ASP A 100 3.58 -2.33 8.65
N THR A 101 2.37 -2.57 9.14
CA THR A 101 1.57 -3.73 8.72
C THR A 101 0.98 -3.57 7.32
N VAL A 102 0.63 -2.35 6.91
CA VAL A 102 -0.11 -2.12 5.66
C VAL A 102 0.70 -1.42 4.58
N LEU A 103 1.83 -0.80 4.90
CA LEU A 103 2.69 -0.09 3.96
C LEU A 103 4.11 -0.64 3.92
N PRO A 104 4.65 -0.94 2.74
CA PRO A 104 6.09 -1.16 2.57
C PRO A 104 6.85 0.10 2.99
N THR A 105 7.85 -0.07 3.86
CA THR A 105 8.61 1.04 4.46
C THR A 105 10.10 0.84 4.30
N GLY A 106 10.82 1.81 3.73
CA GLY A 106 12.27 1.81 3.62
C GLY A 106 12.81 2.87 2.66
N THR A 107 14.13 3.03 2.66
CA THR A 107 14.81 3.89 1.69
C THR A 107 14.73 3.32 0.28
N TRP A 108 15.00 4.13 -0.72
CA TRP A 108 15.01 3.69 -2.12
C TRP A 108 15.95 2.52 -2.38
N ASP A 109 17.08 2.47 -1.68
CA ASP A 109 18.07 1.38 -1.83
C ASP A 109 17.55 0.05 -1.24
N GLN A 110 16.65 0.12 -0.25
CA GLN A 110 16.01 -1.04 0.39
C GLN A 110 14.70 -1.47 -0.32
N LEU A 111 14.10 -0.56 -1.07
CA LEU A 111 12.75 -0.73 -1.62
C LEU A 111 12.60 -1.96 -2.54
N PRO A 112 13.57 -2.31 -3.42
CA PRO A 112 13.47 -3.50 -4.26
C PRO A 112 13.28 -4.79 -3.45
N ASP A 113 14.09 -5.02 -2.43
CA ASP A 113 14.02 -6.22 -1.58
C ASP A 113 12.72 -6.26 -0.77
N ILE A 114 12.30 -5.09 -0.25
CA ILE A 114 11.04 -4.96 0.48
C ILE A 114 9.86 -5.30 -0.43
N LEU A 115 9.81 -4.75 -1.64
CA LEU A 115 8.72 -4.99 -2.58
C LEU A 115 8.73 -6.42 -3.13
N GLU A 116 9.91 -7.02 -3.33
CA GLU A 116 10.00 -8.46 -3.64
C GLU A 116 9.37 -9.30 -2.53
N GLY A 117 9.69 -9.02 -1.26
CA GLY A 117 9.10 -9.73 -0.12
C GLY A 117 7.59 -9.53 0.01
N TRP A 118 7.08 -8.37 -0.39
CA TRP A 118 5.65 -8.03 -0.29
C TRP A 118 4.85 -8.57 -1.49
N TYR A 119 5.34 -8.41 -2.71
CA TYR A 119 4.56 -8.54 -3.94
C TYR A 119 5.13 -9.54 -4.95
N GLY A 120 6.36 -10.03 -4.76
CA GLY A 120 7.00 -10.98 -5.67
C GLY A 120 6.13 -12.23 -5.88
N GLY A 121 5.79 -12.53 -7.14
CA GLY A 121 4.90 -13.61 -7.52
C GLY A 121 3.43 -13.44 -7.09
N LEU A 122 3.04 -12.27 -6.55
CA LEU A 122 1.68 -12.01 -6.08
C LEU A 122 0.90 -11.09 -7.02
N VAL A 123 1.58 -10.10 -7.61
CA VAL A 123 1.00 -9.12 -8.53
C VAL A 123 1.77 -9.08 -9.84
N ASP A 124 1.18 -8.52 -10.88
CA ASP A 124 1.77 -8.45 -12.22
C ASP A 124 2.36 -7.06 -12.51
N GLY A 125 2.16 -6.11 -11.62
CA GLY A 125 2.72 -4.78 -11.73
C GLY A 125 2.50 -3.94 -10.48
N LEU A 126 3.38 -2.96 -10.31
CA LEU A 126 3.33 -1.97 -9.23
C LEU A 126 3.24 -0.56 -9.85
N LEU A 127 2.29 0.24 -9.39
CA LEU A 127 2.24 1.66 -9.70
C LEU A 127 2.95 2.41 -8.56
N ILE A 128 4.07 3.04 -8.88
CA ILE A 128 4.89 3.79 -7.93
C ILE A 128 4.92 5.25 -8.37
N GLN A 129 4.69 6.17 -7.44
CA GLN A 129 4.75 7.59 -7.71
C GLN A 129 6.20 8.07 -7.77
N PRO A 130 6.57 8.90 -8.76
CA PRO A 130 7.89 9.52 -8.81
C PRO A 130 8.06 10.52 -7.67
N PRO A 131 9.32 10.90 -7.33
CA PRO A 131 9.58 11.98 -6.39
C PRO A 131 9.02 13.31 -6.92
N GLU A 132 8.65 14.22 -6.00
CA GLU A 132 8.19 15.56 -6.37
C GLU A 132 9.35 16.46 -6.86
N ASP A 133 10.56 16.21 -6.37
CA ASP A 133 11.78 16.94 -6.78
C ASP A 133 12.43 16.26 -8.00
N PRO A 134 12.41 16.91 -9.19
CA PRO A 134 13.00 16.34 -10.41
C PRO A 134 14.51 16.11 -10.33
N SER A 135 15.21 16.77 -9.40
CA SER A 135 16.66 16.55 -9.20
C SER A 135 16.96 15.13 -8.71
N LEU A 136 15.97 14.43 -8.18
CA LEU A 136 16.06 13.07 -7.66
C LEU A 136 15.69 11.99 -8.71
N ASP A 137 15.21 12.38 -9.90
CA ASP A 137 14.71 11.45 -10.92
C ASP A 137 15.76 10.43 -11.37
N ALA A 138 17.01 10.85 -11.53
CA ALA A 138 18.08 9.96 -11.97
C ALA A 138 18.31 8.83 -10.95
N ARG A 139 18.42 9.18 -9.67
CA ARG A 139 18.59 8.21 -8.56
C ARG A 139 17.36 7.31 -8.43
N PHE A 140 16.16 7.89 -8.48
CA PHE A 140 14.92 7.11 -8.40
C PHE A 140 14.75 6.14 -9.57
N SER A 141 15.21 6.51 -10.76
CA SER A 141 15.20 5.64 -11.96
C SER A 141 16.06 4.38 -11.77
N GLU A 142 17.13 4.43 -10.97
CA GLU A 142 17.93 3.25 -10.62
C GLU A 142 17.13 2.30 -9.74
N THR A 143 16.43 2.82 -8.72
CA THR A 143 15.51 2.05 -7.89
C THR A 143 14.39 1.41 -8.72
N LEU A 144 13.78 2.15 -9.66
CA LEU A 144 12.74 1.61 -10.53
C LEU A 144 13.23 0.48 -11.43
N ARG A 145 14.48 0.55 -11.94
CA ARG A 145 15.06 -0.55 -12.73
C ARG A 145 15.24 -1.81 -11.89
N ALA A 146 15.67 -1.67 -10.62
CA ALA A 146 15.79 -2.80 -9.71
C ALA A 146 14.41 -3.40 -9.37
N ILE A 147 13.40 -2.55 -9.10
CA ILE A 147 12.01 -3.00 -8.89
C ILE A 147 11.46 -3.72 -10.13
N GLY A 148 11.83 -3.29 -11.33
CA GLY A 148 11.42 -3.92 -12.59
C GLY A 148 11.89 -5.36 -12.76
N SER A 149 12.85 -5.84 -11.94
CA SER A 149 13.30 -7.24 -11.92
C SER A 149 12.51 -8.14 -10.97
N ILE A 150 11.58 -7.58 -10.20
CA ILE A 150 10.72 -8.36 -9.30
C ILE A 150 9.85 -9.32 -10.12
N ARG A 151 9.81 -10.58 -9.68
CA ARG A 151 9.07 -11.62 -10.38
C ARG A 151 7.56 -11.31 -10.41
N PRO A 152 6.92 -11.21 -11.57
CA PRO A 152 5.48 -11.03 -11.67
C PRO A 152 4.73 -12.32 -11.28
N ARG A 153 3.42 -12.22 -11.04
CA ARG A 153 2.55 -13.35 -10.77
C ARG A 153 2.30 -14.20 -12.04
N LEU A 154 2.11 -13.53 -13.16
CA LEU A 154 1.93 -14.17 -14.48
C LEU A 154 3.20 -13.94 -15.29
N ASP A 155 3.77 -15.02 -15.80
CA ASP A 155 4.89 -15.01 -16.74
C ASP A 155 4.42 -14.64 -18.16
#